data_1593c29c4368b825c70aabf79afff152
#
_entry.id   1593c29c4368b825c70aabf79afff152
#
_cell.length_a   1.000
_cell.length_b   1.000
_cell.length_c   1.000
_cell.angle_alpha   90.00
_cell.angle_beta   90.00
_cell.angle_gamma   90.00
#
_symmetry.space_group_name_H-M   'P 1'
#
loop_
_entity.id
_entity.type
_entity.pdbx_description
1 polymer ?
#
loop_
_entity_poly.entity_id
_entity_poly.type
_entity_poly.pdbx_seq_one_letter_code
_entity_poly.pdbx_strand_id
1 'polypeptide(L)'
;KCLCITDDKPVFTFPTIASNCSACTAVSIMYNEDGTFLKPNFFVRPAMHAFIDTEIIAKAPCRYMWAGMGDTYAKFYEATISSRDERLEHFTAVGVAISHMCRDPLLAYGAKGFADHQKGISSYEVEQIILAIIVTTGVASIFLTKDFTPDYNSGLAHAIFYALTSYPIIEEKHLHGEVVGFGVLLALLVDGQDEEFEKVYQLNKSVKLPVSLEEIEISEQQWEESTNRIPHMSDVAHYPYAITKQMLTDAMRKLKERAGRENHE
;
A
#
# COMPACT_ATOMS: atom_id res chain seq x y z
N LYS A 1 -19.55 7.90 4.68
CA LYS A 1 -20.00 7.13 3.50
C LYS A 1 -21.16 6.18 3.85
N CYS A 2 -21.01 5.29 4.83
CA CYS A 2 -22.03 4.28 5.16
C CYS A 2 -23.43 4.88 5.29
N LEU A 3 -23.64 5.83 6.20
CA LEU A 3 -24.97 6.43 6.44
C LEU A 3 -25.55 7.09 5.17
N CYS A 4 -24.74 7.84 4.42
CA CYS A 4 -25.24 8.51 3.23
C CYS A 4 -25.64 7.54 2.12
N ILE A 5 -24.89 6.44 1.94
CA ILE A 5 -25.19 5.45 0.90
C ILE A 5 -26.41 4.60 1.29
N THR A 6 -26.56 4.26 2.56
CA THR A 6 -27.75 3.55 3.07
C THR A 6 -29.03 4.36 2.85
N ASP A 7 -28.95 5.68 3.00
CA ASP A 7 -30.10 6.59 2.81
C ASP A 7 -30.22 7.11 1.37
N ASP A 8 -29.47 6.55 0.42
CA ASP A 8 -29.37 7.00 -0.99
C ASP A 8 -29.03 8.49 -1.17
N LYS A 9 -28.24 9.04 -0.26
CA LYS A 9 -27.80 10.43 -0.32
C LYS A 9 -26.48 10.58 -1.08
N PRO A 10 -26.26 11.70 -1.78
CA PRO A 10 -24.97 11.97 -2.42
C PRO A 10 -23.87 12.14 -1.36
N VAL A 11 -22.72 11.53 -1.60
CA VAL A 11 -21.52 11.64 -0.75
C VAL A 11 -20.51 12.55 -1.44
N PHE A 12 -20.03 13.55 -0.72
CA PHE A 12 -18.93 14.42 -1.12
C PHE A 12 -17.79 14.24 -0.11
N THR A 13 -16.57 14.06 -0.59
CA THR A 13 -15.40 13.88 0.26
C THR A 13 -14.44 15.06 0.15
N PHE A 14 -13.81 15.41 1.26
CA PHE A 14 -12.86 16.51 1.39
C PHE A 14 -11.64 15.96 2.16
N PRO A 15 -10.71 15.21 1.51
CA PRO A 15 -9.56 14.67 2.19
C PRO A 15 -8.61 15.78 2.64
N THR A 16 -8.19 15.72 3.90
CA THR A 16 -7.24 16.67 4.50
C THR A 16 -5.84 16.08 4.68
N ILE A 17 -5.70 14.79 4.39
CA ILE A 17 -4.43 14.04 4.40
C ILE A 17 -4.40 13.10 3.18
N ALA A 18 -3.21 12.77 2.70
CA ALA A 18 -2.99 11.77 1.66
C ALA A 18 -2.33 10.53 2.27
N SER A 19 -3.11 9.73 3.02
CA SER A 19 -2.63 8.50 3.65
C SER A 19 -3.19 7.23 3.00
N ASN A 20 -4.26 7.36 2.23
CA ASN A 20 -4.94 6.28 1.51
C ASN A 20 -5.94 6.82 0.48
N CYS A 21 -6.54 5.93 -0.27
CA CYS A 21 -7.49 6.24 -1.34
C CYS A 21 -8.97 6.29 -0.91
N SER A 22 -9.28 6.25 0.38
CA SER A 22 -10.67 6.13 0.88
C SER A 22 -11.63 7.23 0.40
N ALA A 23 -11.11 8.42 0.05
CA ALA A 23 -11.93 9.50 -0.49
C ALA A 23 -12.57 9.16 -1.85
N CYS A 24 -11.93 8.32 -2.66
CA CYS A 24 -12.35 7.96 -4.02
C CYS A 24 -12.84 6.51 -4.17
N THR A 25 -12.65 5.65 -3.16
CA THR A 25 -13.07 4.24 -3.22
C THR A 25 -14.53 4.02 -2.88
N ALA A 26 -15.07 2.88 -3.32
CA ALA A 26 -16.40 2.39 -2.97
C ALA A 26 -16.37 1.43 -1.75
N VAL A 27 -15.49 1.67 -0.80
CA VAL A 27 -15.32 0.87 0.42
C VAL A 27 -15.12 1.77 1.63
N SER A 28 -15.53 1.30 2.79
CA SER A 28 -15.18 1.85 4.11
C SER A 28 -14.74 0.72 5.02
N ILE A 29 -13.61 0.87 5.66
CA ILE A 29 -13.16 -0.05 6.70
C ILE A 29 -13.91 0.31 7.97
N MET A 30 -14.54 -0.69 8.59
CA MET A 30 -15.31 -0.55 9.82
C MET A 30 -14.49 -1.10 10.98
N TYR A 31 -14.60 -0.41 12.10
CA TYR A 31 -13.94 -0.77 13.35
C TYR A 31 -14.96 -0.93 14.46
N ASN A 32 -14.67 -1.75 15.46
CA ASN A 32 -15.40 -1.87 16.69
C ASN A 32 -15.20 -0.61 17.57
N GLU A 33 -15.98 -0.48 18.65
CA GLU A 33 -15.86 0.64 19.59
C GLU A 33 -14.49 0.69 20.29
N ASP A 34 -13.83 -0.46 20.45
CA ASP A 34 -12.48 -0.58 21.01
C ASP A 34 -11.35 -0.27 20.00
N GLY A 35 -11.70 0.07 18.74
CA GLY A 35 -10.74 0.37 17.68
C GLY A 35 -10.25 -0.84 16.89
N THR A 36 -10.67 -2.08 17.26
CA THR A 36 -10.27 -3.26 16.50
C THR A 36 -10.98 -3.36 15.15
N PHE A 37 -10.30 -3.92 14.16
CA PHE A 37 -10.87 -4.13 12.82
C PHE A 37 -12.12 -5.02 12.89
N LEU A 38 -13.20 -4.57 12.25
CA LEU A 38 -14.45 -5.32 12.16
C LEU A 38 -14.59 -5.99 10.78
N LYS A 39 -14.72 -5.20 9.73
CA LYS A 39 -14.88 -5.68 8.34
C LYS A 39 -14.76 -4.55 7.32
N PRO A 40 -14.44 -4.83 6.05
CA PRO A 40 -14.70 -3.91 4.96
C PRO A 40 -16.24 -3.85 4.70
N ASN A 41 -16.72 -2.67 4.38
CA ASN A 41 -18.09 -2.44 3.92
C ASN A 41 -18.03 -1.86 2.50
N PHE A 42 -18.42 -2.66 1.52
CA PHE A 42 -18.39 -2.29 0.10
C PHE A 42 -19.69 -1.61 -0.31
N PHE A 43 -19.59 -0.69 -1.26
CA PHE A 43 -20.71 0.07 -1.79
C PHE A 43 -20.81 -0.11 -3.30
N VAL A 44 -22.02 0.04 -3.83
CA VAL A 44 -22.28 -0.06 -5.28
C VAL A 44 -21.59 1.09 -6.05
N ARG A 45 -21.39 2.25 -5.39
CA ARG A 45 -20.78 3.44 -6.01
C ARG A 45 -19.82 4.15 -5.05
N PRO A 46 -18.75 4.78 -5.54
CA PRO A 46 -17.89 5.63 -4.73
C PRO A 46 -18.59 6.95 -4.35
N ALA A 47 -17.86 7.85 -3.72
CA ALA A 47 -18.31 9.24 -3.52
C ALA A 47 -18.63 9.89 -4.87
N MET A 48 -19.66 10.76 -4.89
CA MET A 48 -20.07 11.47 -6.11
C MET A 48 -18.99 12.46 -6.58
N HIS A 49 -18.35 13.14 -5.63
CA HIS A 49 -17.19 14.01 -5.86
C HIS A 49 -16.19 13.91 -4.72
N ALA A 50 -14.92 14.04 -5.05
CA ALA A 50 -13.83 14.25 -4.10
C ALA A 50 -13.22 15.64 -4.39
N PHE A 51 -13.21 16.53 -3.41
CA PHE A 51 -12.62 17.86 -3.48
C PHE A 51 -11.25 17.83 -2.82
N ILE A 52 -10.18 17.86 -3.61
CA ILE A 52 -8.81 17.69 -3.16
C ILE A 52 -8.12 19.06 -3.19
N ASP A 53 -7.90 19.65 -2.02
CA ASP A 53 -7.10 20.85 -1.86
C ASP A 53 -5.67 20.45 -1.47
N THR A 54 -4.76 20.56 -2.43
CA THR A 54 -3.36 20.14 -2.26
C THR A 54 -2.58 21.03 -1.31
N GLU A 55 -2.99 22.29 -1.11
CA GLU A 55 -2.37 23.19 -0.12
C GLU A 55 -2.70 22.78 1.32
N ILE A 56 -3.93 22.31 1.55
CA ILE A 56 -4.33 21.77 2.86
C ILE A 56 -3.53 20.50 3.15
N ILE A 57 -3.48 19.58 2.18
CA ILE A 57 -2.78 18.30 2.34
C ILE A 57 -1.27 18.52 2.48
N ALA A 58 -0.67 19.46 1.76
CA ALA A 58 0.76 19.77 1.87
C ALA A 58 1.19 20.27 3.26
N LYS A 59 0.24 20.78 4.06
CA LYS A 59 0.47 21.24 5.43
C LYS A 59 0.17 20.16 6.48
N ALA A 60 -0.31 18.99 6.07
CA ALA A 60 -0.60 17.87 6.97
C ALA A 60 0.69 17.20 7.47
N PRO A 61 0.65 16.45 8.59
CA PRO A 61 1.83 15.74 9.06
C PRO A 61 2.38 14.76 8.03
N CYS A 62 3.68 14.83 7.76
CA CYS A 62 4.38 14.07 6.71
C CYS A 62 4.20 12.56 6.80
N ARG A 63 4.03 12.03 8.02
CA ARG A 63 3.83 10.59 8.25
C ARG A 63 2.64 10.01 7.48
N TYR A 64 1.61 10.79 7.22
CA TYR A 64 0.45 10.31 6.45
C TYR A 64 0.76 10.18 4.97
N MET A 65 1.50 11.15 4.42
CA MET A 65 1.86 11.12 3.00
C MET A 65 2.82 9.97 2.68
N TRP A 66 3.91 9.79 3.46
CA TRP A 66 4.83 8.69 3.16
C TRP A 66 4.19 7.31 3.38
N ALA A 67 3.32 7.14 4.39
CA ALA A 67 2.54 5.92 4.52
C ALA A 67 1.61 5.71 3.31
N GLY A 68 0.94 6.78 2.84
CA GLY A 68 0.15 6.74 1.62
C GLY A 68 0.96 6.32 0.39
N MET A 69 2.22 6.76 0.28
CA MET A 69 3.11 6.33 -0.80
C MET A 69 3.37 4.82 -0.76
N GLY A 70 3.63 4.25 0.43
CA GLY A 70 3.87 2.81 0.62
C GLY A 70 2.69 1.95 0.17
N ASP A 71 1.47 2.32 0.58
CA ASP A 71 0.25 1.63 0.16
C ASP A 71 -0.03 1.80 -1.35
N THR A 72 0.31 2.96 -1.90
CA THR A 72 0.05 3.29 -3.30
C THR A 72 0.90 2.48 -4.28
N TYR A 73 2.23 2.44 -4.13
CA TYR A 73 3.04 1.64 -5.05
C TYR A 73 2.84 0.13 -4.84
N ALA A 74 2.42 -0.31 -3.64
CA ALA A 74 2.02 -1.69 -3.41
C ALA A 74 0.91 -2.12 -4.38
N LYS A 75 -0.06 -1.24 -4.66
CA LYS A 75 -1.13 -1.49 -5.62
C LYS A 75 -0.63 -1.92 -6.99
N PHE A 76 0.44 -1.29 -7.49
CA PHE A 76 1.05 -1.68 -8.75
C PHE A 76 1.71 -3.05 -8.69
N TYR A 77 2.59 -3.26 -7.72
CA TYR A 77 3.37 -4.51 -7.65
C TYR A 77 2.48 -5.71 -7.39
N GLU A 78 1.53 -5.58 -6.47
CA GLU A 78 0.60 -6.66 -6.16
C GLU A 78 -0.33 -6.98 -7.34
N ALA A 79 -0.94 -5.98 -7.98
CA ALA A 79 -1.80 -6.19 -9.13
C ALA A 79 -1.06 -6.83 -10.30
N THR A 80 0.17 -6.38 -10.61
CA THR A 80 0.94 -6.89 -11.74
C THR A 80 1.53 -8.28 -11.50
N ILE A 81 1.92 -8.60 -10.26
CA ILE A 81 2.39 -9.95 -9.92
C ILE A 81 1.21 -10.93 -9.93
N SER A 82 0.13 -10.59 -9.22
CA SER A 82 -1.04 -11.47 -9.09
C SER A 82 -1.78 -11.72 -10.40
N SER A 83 -1.72 -10.79 -11.35
CA SER A 83 -2.37 -10.94 -12.66
C SER A 83 -1.48 -11.58 -13.75
N ARG A 84 -0.25 -11.89 -13.42
CA ARG A 84 0.72 -12.46 -14.38
C ARG A 84 0.23 -13.80 -14.89
N ASP A 85 0.32 -13.96 -16.22
CA ASP A 85 -0.06 -15.17 -16.94
C ASP A 85 -1.56 -15.54 -16.86
N GLU A 86 -2.40 -14.65 -16.29
CA GLU A 86 -3.83 -14.85 -16.24
C GLU A 86 -4.56 -14.20 -17.44
N ARG A 87 -5.63 -14.85 -17.88
CA ARG A 87 -6.54 -14.27 -18.87
C ARG A 87 -7.56 -13.37 -18.17
N LEU A 88 -7.19 -12.13 -17.98
CA LEU A 88 -8.03 -11.15 -17.30
C LEU A 88 -9.27 -10.77 -18.11
N GLU A 89 -10.37 -10.54 -17.42
CA GLU A 89 -11.51 -9.80 -17.99
C GLU A 89 -11.11 -8.35 -18.27
N HIS A 90 -11.76 -7.71 -19.25
CA HIS A 90 -11.42 -6.34 -19.67
C HIS A 90 -11.44 -5.36 -18.50
N PHE A 91 -12.41 -5.47 -17.61
CA PHE A 91 -12.56 -4.60 -16.42
C PHE A 91 -11.33 -4.70 -15.52
N THR A 92 -10.92 -5.91 -15.13
CA THR A 92 -9.74 -6.16 -14.31
C THR A 92 -8.45 -5.72 -15.02
N ALA A 93 -8.34 -5.98 -16.34
CA ALA A 93 -7.18 -5.55 -17.13
C ALA A 93 -7.02 -4.02 -17.14
N VAL A 94 -8.12 -3.25 -17.15
CA VAL A 94 -8.08 -1.79 -17.00
C VAL A 94 -7.51 -1.41 -15.62
N GLY A 95 -7.93 -2.09 -14.55
CA GLY A 95 -7.38 -1.87 -13.20
C GLY A 95 -5.88 -2.09 -13.12
N VAL A 96 -5.38 -3.18 -13.70
CA VAL A 96 -3.95 -3.48 -13.81
C VAL A 96 -3.22 -2.40 -14.62
N ALA A 97 -3.78 -1.97 -15.75
CA ALA A 97 -3.19 -0.91 -16.57
C ALA A 97 -3.11 0.43 -15.80
N ILE A 98 -4.16 0.81 -15.08
CA ILE A 98 -4.18 2.04 -14.28
C ILE A 98 -3.18 1.97 -13.12
N SER A 99 -2.93 0.79 -12.55
CA SER A 99 -2.03 0.62 -11.41
C SER A 99 -0.59 1.08 -11.70
N HIS A 100 -0.15 1.16 -12.97
CA HIS A 100 1.13 1.77 -13.34
C HIS A 100 1.27 3.20 -12.81
N MET A 101 0.18 3.97 -12.82
CA MET A 101 0.15 5.32 -12.28
C MET A 101 0.14 5.37 -10.74
N CYS A 102 0.05 4.23 -10.07
CA CYS A 102 0.31 4.13 -8.63
C CYS A 102 1.81 4.05 -8.31
N ARG A 103 2.66 3.59 -9.23
CA ARG A 103 4.11 3.48 -9.05
C ARG A 103 4.88 4.65 -9.69
N ASP A 104 4.61 4.91 -10.98
CA ASP A 104 5.46 5.77 -11.82
C ASP A 104 5.62 7.20 -11.26
N PRO A 105 4.57 7.91 -10.82
CA PRO A 105 4.72 9.22 -10.20
C PRO A 105 5.51 9.18 -8.89
N LEU A 106 5.40 8.09 -8.11
CA LEU A 106 6.10 7.98 -6.84
C LEU A 106 7.60 7.75 -7.04
N LEU A 107 7.99 6.94 -8.02
CA LEU A 107 9.40 6.77 -8.38
C LEU A 107 9.99 8.05 -8.99
N ALA A 108 9.21 8.78 -9.80
CA ALA A 108 9.68 9.99 -10.46
C ALA A 108 9.78 11.19 -9.51
N TYR A 109 8.81 11.35 -8.62
CA TYR A 109 8.61 12.58 -7.84
C TYR A 109 8.69 12.38 -6.32
N GLY A 110 8.74 11.14 -5.83
CA GLY A 110 8.59 10.80 -4.40
C GLY A 110 9.57 11.52 -3.50
N ALA A 111 10.87 11.43 -3.79
CA ALA A 111 11.92 12.06 -2.96
C ALA A 111 11.78 13.59 -2.90
N LYS A 112 11.59 14.23 -4.07
CA LYS A 112 11.43 15.69 -4.13
C LYS A 112 10.12 16.15 -3.53
N GLY A 113 9.00 15.50 -3.87
CA GLY A 113 7.70 15.86 -3.33
C GLY A 113 7.63 15.68 -1.82
N PHE A 114 8.25 14.62 -1.26
CA PHE A 114 8.35 14.46 0.19
C PHE A 114 9.15 15.57 0.85
N ALA A 115 10.27 15.99 0.26
CA ALA A 115 11.06 17.11 0.76
C ALA A 115 10.31 18.46 0.69
N ASP A 116 9.48 18.68 -0.32
CA ASP A 116 8.63 19.87 -0.43
C ASP A 116 7.47 19.81 0.58
N HIS A 117 6.85 18.66 0.74
CA HIS A 117 5.79 18.44 1.73
C HIS A 117 6.29 18.71 3.16
N GLN A 118 7.52 18.32 3.51
CA GLN A 118 8.12 18.62 4.82
C GLN A 118 8.21 20.13 5.10
N LYS A 119 8.21 20.95 4.04
CA LYS A 119 8.21 22.43 4.12
C LYS A 119 6.83 23.04 3.99
N GLY A 120 5.78 22.22 3.86
CA GLY A 120 4.41 22.66 3.63
C GLY A 120 4.19 23.29 2.24
N ILE A 121 5.02 22.93 1.24
CA ILE A 121 4.95 23.44 -0.12
C ILE A 121 4.09 22.52 -0.98
N SER A 122 3.04 23.05 -1.58
CA SER A 122 2.22 22.37 -2.60
C SER A 122 2.87 22.57 -3.97
N SER A 123 3.93 21.79 -4.24
CA SER A 123 4.61 21.77 -5.53
C SER A 123 3.91 20.83 -6.52
N TYR A 124 4.30 20.89 -7.80
CA TYR A 124 3.82 19.93 -8.82
C TYR A 124 4.06 18.48 -8.39
N GLU A 125 5.23 18.18 -7.83
CA GLU A 125 5.58 16.84 -7.37
C GLU A 125 4.69 16.39 -6.21
N VAL A 126 4.39 17.28 -5.25
CA VAL A 126 3.44 17.00 -4.15
C VAL A 126 2.05 16.72 -4.70
N GLU A 127 1.58 17.52 -5.67
CA GLU A 127 0.30 17.29 -6.32
C GLU A 127 0.23 15.92 -7.00
N GLN A 128 1.26 15.55 -7.80
CA GLN A 128 1.27 14.25 -8.47
C GLN A 128 1.22 13.07 -7.48
N ILE A 129 1.94 13.17 -6.35
CA ILE A 129 1.90 12.15 -5.30
C ILE A 129 0.51 12.08 -4.65
N ILE A 130 -0.08 13.21 -4.30
CA ILE A 130 -1.43 13.27 -3.72
C ILE A 130 -2.46 12.63 -4.65
N LEU A 131 -2.41 12.95 -5.94
CA LEU A 131 -3.31 12.38 -6.95
C LEU A 131 -3.09 10.88 -7.15
N ALA A 132 -1.84 10.41 -7.11
CA ALA A 132 -1.53 8.98 -7.14
C ALA A 132 -2.14 8.25 -5.93
N ILE A 133 -1.96 8.79 -4.72
CA ILE A 133 -2.48 8.19 -3.49
C ILE A 133 -4.01 8.18 -3.44
N ILE A 134 -4.65 9.31 -3.70
CA ILE A 134 -6.09 9.47 -3.46
C ILE A 134 -6.91 9.00 -4.67
N VAL A 135 -6.55 9.45 -5.87
CA VAL A 135 -7.36 9.23 -7.06
C VAL A 135 -6.98 7.95 -7.76
N THR A 136 -5.70 7.82 -8.17
CA THR A 136 -5.29 6.68 -8.99
C THR A 136 -5.44 5.36 -8.24
N THR A 137 -4.99 5.29 -6.99
CA THR A 137 -5.16 4.09 -6.15
C THR A 137 -6.64 3.78 -5.92
N GLY A 138 -7.47 4.81 -5.72
CA GLY A 138 -8.91 4.63 -5.57
C GLY A 138 -9.58 4.06 -6.82
N VAL A 139 -9.25 4.57 -7.99
CA VAL A 139 -9.78 4.09 -9.28
C VAL A 139 -9.27 2.68 -9.57
N ALA A 140 -7.97 2.42 -9.42
CA ALA A 140 -7.40 1.08 -9.58
C ALA A 140 -8.10 0.07 -8.67
N SER A 141 -8.30 0.41 -7.39
CA SER A 141 -8.98 -0.46 -6.42
C SER A 141 -10.41 -0.79 -6.82
N ILE A 142 -11.16 0.16 -7.42
CA ILE A 142 -12.52 -0.12 -7.92
C ILE A 142 -12.48 -1.17 -9.02
N PHE A 143 -11.56 -1.05 -10.00
CA PHE A 143 -11.42 -2.00 -11.10
C PHE A 143 -10.81 -3.35 -10.69
N LEU A 144 -10.06 -3.40 -9.60
CA LEU A 144 -9.46 -4.62 -9.05
C LEU A 144 -10.35 -5.29 -7.98
N THR A 145 -11.54 -4.76 -7.73
CA THR A 145 -12.53 -5.35 -6.82
C THR A 145 -13.71 -5.85 -7.62
N LYS A 146 -13.94 -7.16 -7.64
CA LYS A 146 -15.03 -7.81 -8.37
C LYS A 146 -16.04 -8.38 -7.37
N ASP A 147 -17.32 -8.15 -7.60
CA ASP A 147 -18.41 -8.70 -6.79
C ASP A 147 -18.22 -8.50 -5.28
N PHE A 148 -17.72 -7.32 -4.89
CA PHE A 148 -17.36 -6.95 -3.52
C PHE A 148 -16.24 -7.81 -2.90
N THR A 149 -15.46 -8.47 -3.73
CA THR A 149 -14.26 -9.22 -3.32
C THR A 149 -13.01 -8.49 -3.84
N PRO A 150 -12.02 -8.21 -2.98
CA PRO A 150 -10.76 -7.58 -3.39
C PRO A 150 -9.86 -8.61 -4.08
N ASP A 151 -10.15 -8.90 -5.34
CA ASP A 151 -9.54 -9.98 -6.12
C ASP A 151 -8.02 -9.76 -6.32
N TYR A 152 -7.60 -8.91 -7.28
CA TYR A 152 -6.18 -8.56 -7.47
C TYR A 152 -5.77 -7.29 -6.71
N ASN A 153 -6.55 -6.90 -5.72
CA ASN A 153 -6.41 -5.62 -5.01
C ASN A 153 -5.41 -5.66 -3.85
N SER A 154 -5.00 -6.85 -3.44
CA SER A 154 -3.98 -7.13 -2.44
C SER A 154 -3.09 -8.30 -2.89
N GLY A 155 -1.96 -8.51 -2.20
CA GLY A 155 -1.01 -9.56 -2.50
C GLY A 155 -0.07 -9.83 -1.33
N LEU A 156 1.19 -10.19 -1.63
CA LEU A 156 2.14 -10.59 -0.59
C LEU A 156 2.49 -9.46 0.38
N ALA A 157 2.54 -8.21 -0.08
CA ALA A 157 2.83 -7.08 0.81
C ALA A 157 1.75 -6.89 1.87
N HIS A 158 0.48 -6.96 1.48
CA HIS A 158 -0.64 -6.94 2.41
C HIS A 158 -0.72 -8.20 3.27
N ALA A 159 -0.44 -9.40 2.73
CA ALA A 159 -0.35 -10.61 3.53
C ALA A 159 0.69 -10.50 4.65
N ILE A 160 1.86 -9.90 4.36
CA ILE A 160 2.88 -9.60 5.37
C ILE A 160 2.33 -8.63 6.41
N PHE A 161 1.71 -7.52 6.01
CA PHE A 161 1.08 -6.60 6.95
C PHE A 161 0.07 -7.31 7.86
N TYR A 162 -0.90 -8.05 7.30
CA TYR A 162 -1.91 -8.75 8.10
C TYR A 162 -1.32 -9.82 9.02
N ALA A 163 -0.25 -10.50 8.61
CA ALA A 163 0.45 -11.42 9.49
C ALA A 163 1.09 -10.71 10.69
N LEU A 164 1.60 -9.48 10.49
CA LEU A 164 2.25 -8.69 11.52
C LEU A 164 1.27 -7.98 12.45
N THR A 165 0.01 -7.70 12.06
CA THR A 165 -1.01 -7.11 12.94
C THR A 165 -1.36 -7.96 14.17
N SER A 166 -0.96 -9.24 14.19
CA SER A 166 -1.04 -10.05 15.40
C SER A 166 -0.15 -9.57 16.56
N TYR A 167 0.78 -8.65 16.27
CA TYR A 167 1.62 -7.99 17.26
C TYR A 167 1.11 -6.57 17.47
N PRO A 168 0.64 -6.21 18.70
CA PRO A 168 -0.02 -4.94 18.98
C PRO A 168 0.78 -3.71 18.55
N ILE A 169 2.11 -3.79 18.61
CA ILE A 169 3.02 -2.72 18.23
C ILE A 169 2.75 -2.17 16.82
N ILE A 170 2.32 -3.04 15.89
CA ILE A 170 2.04 -2.67 14.50
C ILE A 170 0.85 -1.71 14.42
N GLU A 171 -0.26 -2.04 15.09
CA GLU A 171 -1.46 -1.19 15.06
C GLU A 171 -1.34 0.04 15.96
N GLU A 172 -0.56 -0.06 17.04
CA GLU A 172 -0.40 1.04 18.00
C GLU A 172 0.55 2.14 17.51
N LYS A 173 1.62 1.79 16.77
CA LYS A 173 2.68 2.74 16.42
C LYS A 173 2.87 2.99 14.93
N HIS A 174 2.53 2.01 14.10
CA HIS A 174 2.80 2.04 12.67
C HIS A 174 1.54 2.31 11.85
N LEU A 175 1.70 2.98 10.73
CA LEU A 175 0.61 3.18 9.78
C LEU A 175 0.55 1.99 8.79
N HIS A 176 -0.67 1.66 8.34
CA HIS A 176 -0.91 0.58 7.39
C HIS A 176 0.08 0.61 6.21
N GLY A 177 0.12 1.71 5.47
CA GLY A 177 0.98 1.83 4.28
C GLY A 177 2.48 1.85 4.58
N GLU A 178 2.89 2.15 5.82
CA GLU A 178 4.28 2.03 6.28
C GLU A 178 4.73 0.57 6.22
N VAL A 179 3.95 -0.32 6.83
CA VAL A 179 4.28 -1.75 6.91
C VAL A 179 4.01 -2.45 5.56
N VAL A 180 2.98 -2.02 4.82
CA VAL A 180 2.74 -2.50 3.45
C VAL A 180 3.92 -2.13 2.55
N GLY A 181 4.43 -0.90 2.64
CA GLY A 181 5.62 -0.47 1.89
C GLY A 181 6.87 -1.30 2.18
N PHE A 182 7.08 -1.68 3.45
CA PHE A 182 8.11 -2.65 3.81
C PHE A 182 7.84 -4.04 3.18
N GLY A 183 6.58 -4.49 3.22
CA GLY A 183 6.15 -5.75 2.61
C GLY A 183 6.43 -5.83 1.12
N VAL A 184 6.35 -4.70 0.39
CA VAL A 184 6.68 -4.65 -1.06
C VAL A 184 8.14 -4.99 -1.31
N LEU A 185 9.08 -4.56 -0.47
CA LEU A 185 10.49 -4.92 -0.61
C LEU A 185 10.67 -6.44 -0.60
N LEU A 186 10.00 -7.12 0.32
CA LEU A 186 10.05 -8.58 0.41
C LEU A 186 9.32 -9.26 -0.75
N ALA A 187 8.17 -8.72 -1.17
CA ALA A 187 7.43 -9.24 -2.32
C ALA A 187 8.26 -9.22 -3.61
N LEU A 188 8.99 -8.13 -3.86
CA LEU A 188 9.88 -8.00 -5.00
C LEU A 188 11.06 -8.97 -4.94
N LEU A 189 11.66 -9.17 -3.77
CA LEU A 189 12.74 -10.14 -3.59
C LEU A 189 12.25 -11.59 -3.73
N VAL A 190 11.05 -11.90 -3.28
CA VAL A 190 10.40 -13.21 -3.48
C VAL A 190 10.15 -13.45 -4.96
N ASP A 191 9.71 -12.43 -5.69
CA ASP A 191 9.42 -12.51 -7.13
C ASP A 191 10.67 -12.39 -8.02
N GLY A 192 11.85 -12.14 -7.45
CA GLY A 192 13.11 -12.03 -8.18
C GLY A 192 13.23 -10.75 -9.02
N GLN A 193 12.50 -9.70 -8.69
CA GLN A 193 12.53 -8.39 -9.35
C GLN A 193 13.61 -7.49 -8.73
N ASP A 194 14.86 -7.87 -8.81
CA ASP A 194 15.97 -7.21 -8.11
C ASP A 194 16.15 -5.72 -8.53
N GLU A 195 15.90 -5.36 -9.80
CA GLU A 195 15.98 -3.97 -10.28
C GLU A 195 14.85 -3.10 -9.71
N GLU A 196 13.61 -3.61 -9.65
CA GLU A 196 12.48 -2.90 -9.06
C GLU A 196 12.63 -2.80 -7.54
N PHE A 197 13.13 -3.87 -6.90
CA PHE A 197 13.48 -3.85 -5.48
C PHE A 197 14.43 -2.68 -5.17
N GLU A 198 15.52 -2.52 -5.93
CA GLU A 198 16.48 -1.45 -5.67
C GLU A 198 15.84 -0.06 -5.82
N LYS A 199 14.99 0.16 -6.83
CA LYS A 199 14.26 1.43 -7.01
C LYS A 199 13.36 1.75 -5.82
N VAL A 200 12.59 0.77 -5.35
CA VAL A 200 11.70 0.93 -4.20
C VAL A 200 12.49 1.10 -2.90
N TYR A 201 13.58 0.34 -2.73
CA TYR A 201 14.46 0.46 -1.58
C TYR A 201 15.04 1.88 -1.45
N GLN A 202 15.53 2.45 -2.55
CA GLN A 202 16.06 3.82 -2.58
C GLN A 202 14.94 4.86 -2.34
N LEU A 203 13.77 4.65 -2.90
CA LEU A 203 12.62 5.51 -2.61
C LEU A 203 12.29 5.48 -1.12
N ASN A 204 12.15 4.30 -0.51
CA ASN A 204 11.84 4.14 0.92
C ASN A 204 12.86 4.87 1.78
N LYS A 205 14.16 4.69 1.51
CA LYS A 205 15.23 5.42 2.21
C LYS A 205 15.07 6.94 2.08
N SER A 206 14.78 7.43 0.88
CA SER A 206 14.67 8.88 0.61
C SER A 206 13.50 9.55 1.32
N VAL A 207 12.40 8.81 1.54
CA VAL A 207 11.19 9.31 2.19
C VAL A 207 11.03 8.81 3.63
N LYS A 208 11.99 8.04 4.15
CA LYS A 208 11.99 7.46 5.50
C LYS A 208 10.89 6.40 5.74
N LEU A 209 10.49 5.69 4.71
CA LEU A 209 9.73 4.46 4.84
C LEU A 209 10.65 3.32 5.32
N PRO A 210 10.13 2.36 6.11
CA PRO A 210 10.95 1.29 6.67
C PRO A 210 11.60 0.41 5.60
N VAL A 211 12.84 0.00 5.86
CA VAL A 211 13.62 -0.94 5.06
C VAL A 211 14.19 -2.09 5.90
N SER A 212 13.83 -2.17 7.18
CA SER A 212 14.27 -3.24 8.10
C SER A 212 13.18 -3.61 9.11
N LEU A 213 13.34 -4.76 9.76
CA LEU A 213 12.44 -5.20 10.84
C LEU A 213 12.54 -4.29 12.06
N GLU A 214 13.72 -3.77 12.36
CA GLU A 214 13.96 -2.87 13.48
C GLU A 214 13.14 -1.58 13.33
N GLU A 215 13.03 -1.06 12.10
CA GLU A 215 12.28 0.18 11.83
C GLU A 215 10.75 0.00 11.96
N ILE A 216 10.25 -1.22 11.91
CA ILE A 216 8.85 -1.56 12.22
C ILE A 216 8.71 -2.25 13.59
N GLU A 217 9.73 -2.22 14.43
CA GLU A 217 9.76 -2.74 15.79
C GLU A 217 9.37 -4.24 15.90
N ILE A 218 9.69 -5.05 14.88
CA ILE A 218 9.45 -6.50 14.84
C ILE A 218 10.76 -7.27 15.04
N SER A 219 10.76 -8.20 16.00
CA SER A 219 11.89 -9.08 16.24
C SER A 219 12.00 -10.19 15.20
N GLU A 220 13.20 -10.77 15.07
CA GLU A 220 13.45 -11.94 14.21
C GLU A 220 12.52 -13.12 14.52
N GLN A 221 12.26 -13.37 15.78
CA GLN A 221 11.36 -14.44 16.21
C GLN A 221 9.93 -14.17 15.74
N GLN A 222 9.42 -12.95 15.92
CA GLN A 222 8.08 -12.55 15.46
C GLN A 222 7.96 -12.65 13.94
N TRP A 223 9.00 -12.26 13.22
CA TRP A 223 9.06 -12.45 11.77
C TRP A 223 8.99 -13.93 11.39
N GLU A 224 9.83 -14.78 12.01
CA GLU A 224 9.83 -16.22 11.73
C GLU A 224 8.47 -16.87 12.02
N GLU A 225 7.80 -16.50 13.10
CA GLU A 225 6.45 -16.95 13.42
C GLU A 225 5.44 -16.51 12.34
N SER A 226 5.55 -15.28 11.84
CA SER A 226 4.68 -14.73 10.82
C SER A 226 4.83 -15.44 9.48
N THR A 227 6.05 -15.89 9.11
CA THR A 227 6.29 -16.63 7.86
C THR A 227 5.53 -17.96 7.77
N ASN A 228 5.07 -18.52 8.88
CA ASN A 228 4.23 -19.73 8.86
C ASN A 228 2.77 -19.44 8.47
N ARG A 229 2.29 -18.20 8.63
CA ARG A 229 0.90 -17.80 8.35
C ARG A 229 0.72 -17.23 6.95
N ILE A 230 1.68 -16.42 6.49
CA ILE A 230 1.62 -15.70 5.22
C ILE A 230 1.25 -16.61 4.03
N PRO A 231 1.84 -17.81 3.83
CA PRO A 231 1.51 -18.67 2.70
C PRO A 231 0.05 -19.15 2.63
N HIS A 232 -0.70 -19.02 3.71
CA HIS A 232 -2.08 -19.49 3.83
C HIS A 232 -3.11 -18.37 3.77
N MET A 233 -2.69 -17.13 3.52
CA MET A 233 -3.58 -15.99 3.41
C MET A 233 -4.23 -15.91 2.03
N SER A 234 -5.47 -15.41 1.98
CA SER A 234 -6.21 -15.21 0.73
C SER A 234 -5.53 -14.24 -0.23
N ASP A 235 -4.78 -13.30 0.30
CA ASP A 235 -4.08 -12.25 -0.46
C ASP A 235 -3.05 -12.80 -1.45
N VAL A 236 -2.51 -14.00 -1.20
CA VAL A 236 -1.55 -14.65 -2.10
C VAL A 236 -2.20 -15.68 -3.04
N ALA A 237 -3.54 -15.77 -3.07
CA ALA A 237 -4.25 -16.79 -3.85
C ALA A 237 -4.02 -16.69 -5.37
N HIS A 238 -3.83 -15.47 -5.88
CA HIS A 238 -3.57 -15.19 -7.31
C HIS A 238 -2.08 -15.11 -7.67
N TYR A 239 -1.18 -15.43 -6.73
CA TYR A 239 0.24 -15.45 -7.09
C TYR A 239 0.51 -16.54 -8.13
N PRO A 240 1.37 -16.28 -9.13
CA PRO A 240 1.66 -17.24 -10.22
C PRO A 240 2.43 -18.48 -9.74
N TYR A 241 2.76 -18.53 -8.46
CA TYR A 241 3.43 -19.64 -7.78
C TYR A 241 3.05 -19.69 -6.30
N ALA A 242 3.17 -20.86 -5.69
CA ALA A 242 2.91 -21.01 -4.26
C ALA A 242 3.99 -20.30 -3.43
N ILE A 243 3.57 -19.38 -2.58
CA ILE A 243 4.46 -18.73 -1.61
C ILE A 243 4.83 -19.73 -0.54
N THR A 244 6.11 -19.81 -0.20
CA THR A 244 6.64 -20.72 0.84
C THR A 244 7.37 -19.95 1.93
N LYS A 245 7.44 -20.56 3.13
CA LYS A 245 8.25 -20.02 4.23
C LYS A 245 9.71 -19.80 3.81
N GLN A 246 10.27 -20.71 3.02
CA GLN A 246 11.67 -20.62 2.57
C GLN A 246 11.89 -19.37 1.71
N MET A 247 10.97 -19.04 0.79
CA MET A 247 11.06 -17.85 -0.04
C MET A 247 11.07 -16.57 0.80
N LEU A 248 10.22 -16.51 1.83
CA LEU A 248 10.15 -15.36 2.76
C LEU A 248 11.45 -15.22 3.58
N THR A 249 12.00 -16.34 4.05
CA THR A 249 13.28 -16.37 4.77
C THR A 249 14.43 -15.90 3.90
N ASP A 250 14.50 -16.37 2.65
CA ASP A 250 15.53 -15.98 1.70
C ASP A 250 15.41 -14.50 1.29
N ALA A 251 14.19 -14.00 1.10
CA ALA A 251 13.93 -12.58 0.83
C ALA A 251 14.41 -11.69 1.99
N MET A 252 14.09 -12.06 3.23
CA MET A 252 14.54 -11.33 4.41
C MET A 252 16.06 -11.33 4.53
N ARG A 253 16.73 -12.46 4.27
CA ARG A 253 18.19 -12.54 4.26
C ARG A 253 18.80 -11.59 3.21
N LYS A 254 18.26 -11.57 1.98
CA LYS A 254 18.70 -10.65 0.91
C LYS A 254 18.52 -9.18 1.31
N LEU A 255 17.38 -8.83 1.94
CA LEU A 255 17.12 -7.48 2.43
C LEU A 255 18.16 -7.05 3.46
N LYS A 256 18.49 -7.92 4.43
CA LYS A 256 19.53 -7.64 5.43
C LYS A 256 20.92 -7.52 4.83
N GLU A 257 21.27 -8.37 3.88
CA GLU A 257 22.55 -8.27 3.15
C GLU A 257 22.65 -6.93 2.41
N ARG A 258 21.55 -6.45 1.81
CA ARG A 258 21.51 -5.14 1.15
C ARG A 258 21.70 -3.99 2.15
N ALA A 259 20.99 -4.01 3.27
CA ALA A 259 21.13 -3.00 4.32
C ALA A 259 22.55 -3.02 4.95
N GLY A 260 23.15 -4.20 5.11
CA GLY A 260 24.52 -4.36 5.64
C GLY A 260 25.60 -3.76 4.77
N ARG A 261 25.42 -3.71 3.45
CA ARG A 261 26.41 -3.12 2.52
C ARG A 261 26.55 -1.60 2.71
N GLU A 262 25.44 -0.90 3.02
CA GLU A 262 25.46 0.54 3.25
C GLU A 262 26.24 0.96 4.51
N ASN A 263 26.31 0.07 5.51
CA ASN A 263 27.07 0.34 6.73
C ASN A 263 28.58 0.22 6.56
N HIS A 264 29.05 -0.20 5.38
CA HIS A 264 30.46 -0.39 5.04
C HIS A 264 30.96 0.58 3.96
N GLU A 265 30.07 1.40 3.35
CA GLU A 265 30.37 2.50 2.44
C GLU A 265 30.37 3.85 3.18
#